data_0bd85f327d2b6ef6e3f142a209870cb3
#
_entry.id   0bd85f327d2b6ef6e3f142a209870cb3
#
_cell.length_a   1.000
_cell.length_b   1.000
_cell.length_c   1.000
_cell.angle_alpha   90.00
_cell.angle_beta   90.00
_cell.angle_gamma   90.00
#
_symmetry.space_group_name_H-M   'P 1'
#
loop_
_entity.id
_entity.type
_entity.pdbx_description
1 polymer ?
#
loop_
_entity_poly.entity_id
_entity_poly.type
_entity_poly.pdbx_seq_one_letter_code
_entity_poly.pdbx_strand_id
1 'polypeptide(L)'
;MISELLAYDFMQRAILAVIAISIFSPILGLFLILRRQSLMSDTLSHVSLAGVAVGIFLGLSTTWMTLVVVVIAALVLEYLRVSYKHYMEISTAILMSMGLAVALILSNKAGSSSMSLDSYLFGSIITISSEQVRALFIIAAIVLVLTLLFIRPMYLLTFDEDTAHVDGLPVRLMSLLFNIVTGIAIALMIPAAGTLLVSTIMILPAAIGMKIGQTFKSVIFWAIGIGLVGMLSGIFISYYWETPASATITLIFIAFFGLVSIFEPLLKAE
;
A
#
# COMPACT_ATOMS: atom_id res chain seq x y z
N MET A 1 7.42 -2.79 31.26
CA MET A 1 8.17 -2.74 29.97
C MET A 1 7.25 -2.52 28.77
N ILE A 2 6.36 -3.44 28.36
CA ILE A 2 5.37 -3.18 27.29
C ILE A 2 4.37 -2.09 27.70
N SER A 3 3.92 -2.09 28.96
CA SER A 3 3.03 -1.07 29.51
C SER A 3 3.63 0.34 29.54
N GLU A 4 4.91 0.46 29.73
CA GLU A 4 5.61 1.75 29.67
C GLU A 4 5.72 2.27 28.26
N LEU A 5 5.96 1.40 27.26
CA LEU A 5 5.97 1.76 25.84
C LEU A 5 4.60 2.26 25.37
N LEU A 6 3.53 1.65 25.84
CA LEU A 6 2.16 2.06 25.53
C LEU A 6 1.75 3.40 26.18
N ALA A 7 2.52 3.89 27.15
CA ALA A 7 2.29 5.19 27.77
C ALA A 7 2.77 6.38 26.88
N TYR A 8 3.63 6.13 25.89
CA TYR A 8 4.12 7.18 25.01
C TYR A 8 3.11 7.46 23.88
N ASP A 9 2.75 8.73 23.70
CA ASP A 9 1.79 9.18 22.68
C ASP A 9 2.20 8.79 21.24
N PHE A 10 3.49 8.79 20.93
CA PHE A 10 3.98 8.39 19.62
C PHE A 10 3.74 6.90 19.37
N MET A 11 3.93 6.05 20.38
CA MET A 11 3.72 4.60 20.25
C MET A 11 2.23 4.27 20.08
N GLN A 12 1.35 4.96 20.80
CA GLN A 12 -0.10 4.81 20.60
C GLN A 12 -0.51 5.18 19.18
N ARG A 13 0.00 6.31 18.64
CA ARG A 13 -0.26 6.70 17.25
C ARG A 13 0.32 5.70 16.25
N ALA A 14 1.51 5.18 16.50
CA ALA A 14 2.10 4.14 15.66
C ALA A 14 1.26 2.87 15.61
N ILE A 15 0.79 2.38 16.75
CA ILE A 15 -0.08 1.21 16.84
C ILE A 15 -1.41 1.45 16.14
N LEU A 16 -2.04 2.61 16.35
CA LEU A 16 -3.28 2.97 15.69
C LEU A 16 -3.10 3.03 14.15
N ALA A 17 -1.97 3.60 13.68
CA ALA A 17 -1.65 3.61 12.25
C ALA A 17 -1.49 2.17 11.70
N VAL A 18 -0.79 1.29 12.42
CA VAL A 18 -0.65 -0.12 12.05
C VAL A 18 -2.00 -0.81 11.96
N ILE A 19 -2.87 -0.62 12.94
CA ILE A 19 -4.21 -1.21 12.92
C ILE A 19 -4.97 -0.74 11.68
N ALA A 20 -4.99 0.57 11.41
CA ALA A 20 -5.67 1.11 10.25
C ALA A 20 -5.09 0.53 8.94
N ILE A 21 -3.78 0.56 8.75
CA ILE A 21 -3.09 0.07 7.56
C ILE A 21 -3.33 -1.43 7.36
N SER A 22 -3.24 -2.23 8.42
CA SER A 22 -3.43 -3.69 8.36
C SER A 22 -4.86 -4.09 7.94
N ILE A 23 -5.84 -3.22 8.13
CA ILE A 23 -7.22 -3.48 7.71
C ILE A 23 -7.37 -3.34 6.19
N PHE A 24 -6.95 -2.23 5.62
CA PHE A 24 -7.25 -1.94 4.22
C PHE A 24 -6.18 -2.36 3.23
N SER A 25 -4.90 -2.30 3.63
CA SER A 25 -3.77 -2.52 2.74
C SER A 25 -3.75 -3.95 2.15
N PRO A 26 -3.93 -5.04 2.93
CA PRO A 26 -3.97 -6.39 2.39
C PRO A 26 -5.20 -6.65 1.50
N ILE A 27 -6.32 -5.96 1.74
CA ILE A 27 -7.51 -6.07 0.90
C ILE A 27 -7.21 -5.52 -0.49
N LEU A 28 -6.66 -4.30 -0.58
CA LEU A 28 -6.26 -3.71 -1.84
C LEU A 28 -5.17 -4.55 -2.52
N GLY A 29 -4.18 -5.02 -1.76
CA GLY A 29 -3.12 -5.89 -2.24
C GLY A 29 -3.62 -7.20 -2.85
N LEU A 30 -4.63 -7.83 -2.25
CA LEU A 30 -5.26 -9.03 -2.77
C LEU A 30 -5.86 -8.78 -4.17
N PHE A 31 -6.63 -7.71 -4.34
CA PHE A 31 -7.18 -7.35 -5.64
C PHE A 31 -6.09 -6.99 -6.66
N LEU A 32 -5.01 -6.31 -6.23
CA LEU A 32 -3.86 -6.02 -7.10
C LEU A 32 -3.18 -7.30 -7.59
N ILE A 33 -2.97 -8.29 -6.71
CA ILE A 33 -2.36 -9.58 -7.08
C ILE A 33 -3.26 -10.31 -8.08
N LEU A 34 -4.53 -10.46 -7.76
CA LEU A 34 -5.49 -11.21 -8.59
C LEU A 34 -5.69 -10.56 -9.97
N ARG A 35 -5.61 -9.22 -10.05
CA ARG A 35 -5.68 -8.46 -11.31
C ARG A 35 -4.34 -8.36 -12.04
N ARG A 36 -3.28 -9.03 -11.57
CA ARG A 36 -1.91 -8.96 -12.11
C ARG A 36 -1.36 -7.53 -12.17
N GLN A 37 -1.69 -6.72 -11.17
CA GLN A 37 -1.30 -5.31 -11.05
C GLN A 37 -0.41 -5.06 -9.83
N SER A 38 0.30 -6.07 -9.33
CA SER A 38 1.13 -5.97 -8.11
C SER A 38 2.18 -4.85 -8.18
N LEU A 39 2.76 -4.62 -9.36
CA LEU A 39 3.75 -3.55 -9.59
C LEU A 39 3.14 -2.14 -9.51
N MET A 40 1.80 -2.01 -9.58
CA MET A 40 1.13 -0.72 -9.48
C MET A 40 1.36 -0.07 -8.12
N SER A 41 1.38 -0.85 -7.03
CA SER A 41 1.63 -0.32 -5.67
C SER A 41 3.02 0.31 -5.58
N ASP A 42 4.02 -0.33 -6.16
CA ASP A 42 5.40 0.16 -6.18
C ASP A 42 5.53 1.41 -7.06
N THR A 43 4.96 1.36 -8.26
CA THR A 43 4.94 2.50 -9.18
C THR A 43 4.31 3.74 -8.55
N LEU A 44 3.12 3.61 -7.94
CA LEU A 44 2.44 4.73 -7.30
C LEU A 44 3.19 5.24 -6.06
N SER A 45 3.87 4.35 -5.32
CA SER A 45 4.73 4.74 -4.20
C SER A 45 5.89 5.61 -4.67
N HIS A 46 6.57 5.25 -5.76
CA HIS A 46 7.66 6.08 -6.31
C HIS A 46 7.15 7.38 -6.94
N VAL A 47 6.03 7.36 -7.64
CA VAL A 47 5.40 8.58 -8.18
C VAL A 47 4.97 9.53 -7.05
N SER A 48 4.59 9.01 -5.90
CA SER A 48 4.25 9.85 -4.75
C SER A 48 5.40 10.72 -4.27
N LEU A 49 6.66 10.25 -4.41
CA LEU A 49 7.85 11.06 -4.11
C LEU A 49 7.93 12.29 -5.02
N ALA A 50 7.51 12.17 -6.29
CA ALA A 50 7.38 13.33 -7.17
C ALA A 50 6.35 14.33 -6.62
N GLY A 51 5.21 13.83 -6.11
CA GLY A 51 4.20 14.67 -5.48
C GLY A 51 4.72 15.42 -4.25
N VAL A 52 5.48 14.74 -3.38
CA VAL A 52 6.16 15.37 -2.24
C VAL A 52 7.14 16.44 -2.72
N ALA A 53 7.98 16.12 -3.70
CA ALA A 53 8.98 17.06 -4.24
C ALA A 53 8.32 18.28 -4.89
N VAL A 54 7.22 18.11 -5.62
CA VAL A 54 6.42 19.21 -6.18
C VAL A 54 5.86 20.09 -5.07
N GLY A 55 5.30 19.48 -4.01
CA GLY A 55 4.79 20.24 -2.85
C GLY A 55 5.85 21.10 -2.20
N ILE A 56 7.03 20.53 -1.95
CA ILE A 56 8.18 21.26 -1.36
C ILE A 56 8.63 22.38 -2.31
N PHE A 57 8.80 22.09 -3.60
CA PHE A 57 9.31 23.06 -4.59
C PHE A 57 8.37 24.25 -4.79
N LEU A 58 7.06 24.03 -4.75
CA LEU A 58 6.03 25.08 -4.88
C LEU A 58 5.67 25.75 -3.54
N GLY A 59 6.21 25.30 -2.42
CA GLY A 59 5.83 25.80 -1.08
C GLY A 59 4.38 25.47 -0.71
N LEU A 60 3.80 24.41 -1.27
CA LEU A 60 2.45 23.93 -1.01
C LEU A 60 2.44 22.75 -0.04
N SER A 61 1.27 22.39 0.47
CA SER A 61 1.11 21.20 1.32
C SER A 61 1.56 19.95 0.56
N THR A 62 2.58 19.26 1.09
CA THR A 62 3.13 18.03 0.52
C THR A 62 2.07 16.93 0.44
N THR A 63 1.19 16.81 1.43
CA THR A 63 0.13 15.80 1.47
C THR A 63 -0.86 16.00 0.31
N TRP A 64 -1.35 17.22 0.10
CA TRP A 64 -2.29 17.50 -0.99
C TRP A 64 -1.65 17.33 -2.36
N MET A 65 -0.41 17.80 -2.54
CA MET A 65 0.29 17.64 -3.82
C MET A 65 0.58 16.18 -4.13
N THR A 66 0.95 15.38 -3.12
CA THR A 66 1.12 13.94 -3.27
C THR A 66 -0.17 13.27 -3.70
N LEU A 67 -1.30 13.56 -3.07
CA LEU A 67 -2.61 13.03 -3.45
C LEU A 67 -2.96 13.37 -4.90
N VAL A 68 -2.79 14.62 -5.32
CA VAL A 68 -3.07 15.06 -6.70
C VAL A 68 -2.20 14.30 -7.70
N VAL A 69 -0.88 14.27 -7.47
CA VAL A 69 0.07 13.61 -8.39
C VAL A 69 -0.21 12.11 -8.48
N VAL A 70 -0.47 11.45 -7.36
CA VAL A 70 -0.75 10.00 -7.35
C VAL A 70 -2.09 9.67 -8.00
N VAL A 71 -3.12 10.50 -7.81
CA VAL A 71 -4.41 10.31 -8.51
C VAL A 71 -4.22 10.48 -10.02
N ILE A 72 -3.50 11.48 -10.47
CA ILE A 72 -3.18 11.65 -11.91
C ILE A 72 -2.42 10.42 -12.43
N ALA A 73 -1.43 9.93 -11.69
CA ALA A 73 -0.67 8.74 -12.08
C ALA A 73 -1.55 7.49 -12.14
N ALA A 74 -2.48 7.31 -11.19
CA ALA A 74 -3.43 6.21 -11.20
C ALA A 74 -4.36 6.24 -12.45
N LEU A 75 -4.80 7.45 -12.85
CA LEU A 75 -5.56 7.66 -14.08
C LEU A 75 -4.73 7.31 -15.32
N VAL A 76 -3.48 7.75 -15.37
CA VAL A 76 -2.55 7.43 -16.48
C VAL A 76 -2.29 5.93 -16.56
N LEU A 77 -2.06 5.27 -15.42
CA LEU A 77 -1.88 3.81 -15.39
C LEU A 77 -3.12 3.06 -15.89
N GLU A 78 -4.32 3.49 -15.50
CA GLU A 78 -5.56 2.88 -16.00
C GLU A 78 -5.72 3.09 -17.50
N TYR A 79 -5.43 4.29 -18.00
CA TYR A 79 -5.44 4.57 -19.44
C TYR A 79 -4.45 3.67 -20.20
N LEU A 80 -3.22 3.54 -19.68
CA LEU A 80 -2.18 2.69 -20.28
C LEU A 80 -2.58 1.21 -20.21
N ARG A 81 -3.21 0.76 -19.12
CA ARG A 81 -3.73 -0.60 -18.97
C ARG A 81 -4.73 -0.96 -20.07
N VAL A 82 -5.64 -0.06 -20.37
CA VAL A 82 -6.64 -0.26 -21.41
C VAL A 82 -6.02 -0.23 -22.81
N SER A 83 -5.05 0.66 -23.02
CA SER A 83 -4.41 0.86 -24.33
C SER A 83 -3.33 -0.20 -24.64
N TYR A 84 -2.61 -0.68 -23.64
CA TYR A 84 -1.47 -1.60 -23.78
C TYR A 84 -1.65 -2.87 -22.95
N LYS A 85 -2.75 -3.62 -23.20
CA LYS A 85 -3.13 -4.83 -22.44
C LYS A 85 -2.00 -5.84 -22.19
N HIS A 86 -1.04 -5.95 -23.11
CA HIS A 86 0.07 -6.93 -23.03
C HIS A 86 1.40 -6.36 -22.52
N TYR A 87 1.49 -5.05 -22.27
CA TYR A 87 2.76 -4.36 -21.93
C TYR A 87 2.65 -3.50 -20.67
N MET A 88 1.81 -3.91 -19.72
CA MET A 88 1.61 -3.19 -18.44
C MET A 88 2.92 -2.99 -17.68
N GLU A 89 3.81 -3.98 -17.71
CA GLU A 89 5.10 -3.92 -17.02
C GLU A 89 5.98 -2.78 -17.55
N ILE A 90 5.96 -2.54 -18.86
CA ILE A 90 6.72 -1.44 -19.48
C ILE A 90 6.12 -0.10 -19.03
N SER A 91 4.80 0.03 -19.03
CA SER A 91 4.11 1.25 -18.62
C SER A 91 4.37 1.60 -17.15
N THR A 92 4.33 0.60 -16.27
CA THR A 92 4.64 0.79 -14.85
C THR A 92 6.10 1.17 -14.63
N ALA A 93 7.04 0.53 -15.33
CA ALA A 93 8.47 0.84 -15.23
C ALA A 93 8.80 2.28 -15.72
N ILE A 94 8.19 2.71 -16.81
CA ILE A 94 8.36 4.10 -17.33
C ILE A 94 7.82 5.10 -16.31
N LEU A 95 6.61 4.89 -15.79
CA LEU A 95 5.98 5.81 -14.85
C LEU A 95 6.75 5.88 -13.52
N MET A 96 7.23 4.74 -13.03
CA MET A 96 8.06 4.65 -11.83
C MET A 96 9.36 5.44 -12.00
N SER A 97 10.07 5.22 -13.11
CA SER A 97 11.32 5.92 -13.42
C SER A 97 11.10 7.43 -13.61
N MET A 98 10.00 7.82 -14.25
CA MET A 98 9.62 9.24 -14.41
C MET A 98 9.34 9.88 -13.05
N GLY A 99 8.58 9.21 -12.19
CA GLY A 99 8.28 9.71 -10.85
C GLY A 99 9.54 9.95 -10.02
N LEU A 100 10.45 8.98 -10.01
CA LEU A 100 11.71 9.09 -9.28
C LEU A 100 12.60 10.20 -9.86
N ALA A 101 12.71 10.30 -11.19
CA ALA A 101 13.51 11.34 -11.85
C ALA A 101 12.98 12.75 -11.52
N VAL A 102 11.67 12.97 -11.59
CA VAL A 102 11.03 14.24 -11.22
C VAL A 102 11.29 14.56 -9.76
N ALA A 103 11.13 13.57 -8.85
CA ALA A 103 11.38 13.74 -7.42
C ALA A 103 12.83 14.21 -7.16
N LEU A 104 13.81 13.56 -7.78
CA LEU A 104 15.24 13.89 -7.59
C LEU A 104 15.59 15.27 -8.18
N ILE A 105 15.09 15.60 -9.37
CA ILE A 105 15.37 16.90 -10.01
C ILE A 105 14.79 18.04 -9.17
N LEU A 106 13.54 17.93 -8.73
CA LEU A 106 12.88 18.98 -7.95
C LEU A 106 13.48 19.12 -6.55
N SER A 107 13.79 17.99 -5.91
CA SER A 107 14.45 18.00 -4.60
C SER A 107 15.83 18.66 -4.66
N ASN A 108 16.62 18.40 -5.71
CA ASN A 108 17.91 19.03 -5.90
C ASN A 108 17.78 20.55 -6.11
N LYS A 109 16.75 20.99 -6.86
CA LYS A 109 16.48 22.42 -7.08
C LYS A 109 15.94 23.16 -5.87
N ALA A 110 15.23 22.47 -4.97
CA ALA A 110 14.67 23.05 -3.74
C ALA A 110 15.75 23.37 -2.67
N GLY A 111 16.98 22.87 -2.85
CA GLY A 111 18.12 23.13 -1.97
C GLY A 111 18.18 22.24 -0.72
N SER A 112 19.32 22.26 -0.05
CA SER A 112 19.64 21.37 1.09
C SER A 112 18.86 21.64 2.39
N SER A 113 18.00 22.62 2.44
CA SER A 113 17.06 22.87 3.56
C SER A 113 15.73 22.14 3.39
N SER A 114 15.52 21.47 2.27
CA SER A 114 14.34 20.63 2.05
C SER A 114 14.48 19.31 2.82
N MET A 115 13.41 18.90 3.47
CA MET A 115 13.27 17.62 4.15
C MET A 115 13.85 16.50 3.29
N SER A 116 14.77 15.72 3.82
CA SER A 116 15.46 14.68 3.07
C SER A 116 14.42 13.69 2.50
N LEU A 117 14.48 13.39 1.20
CA LEU A 117 13.65 12.36 0.57
C LEU A 117 13.77 11.02 1.30
N ASP A 118 14.87 10.81 2.03
CA ASP A 118 15.11 9.63 2.85
C ASP A 118 13.99 9.38 3.87
N SER A 119 13.44 10.45 4.47
CA SER A 119 12.32 10.32 5.42
C SER A 119 11.04 9.78 4.78
N TYR A 120 10.84 10.00 3.48
CA TYR A 120 9.71 9.45 2.72
C TYR A 120 10.01 8.07 2.13
N LEU A 121 11.28 7.77 1.85
CA LEU A 121 11.70 6.45 1.39
C LEU A 121 11.54 5.41 2.49
N PHE A 122 12.02 5.72 3.68
CA PHE A 122 11.99 4.78 4.82
C PHE A 122 10.74 4.93 5.69
N GLY A 123 10.03 6.06 5.58
CA GLY A 123 8.92 6.40 6.45
C GLY A 123 9.35 6.65 7.89
N SER A 124 8.46 7.16 8.70
CA SER A 124 8.68 7.26 10.14
C SER A 124 7.35 7.06 10.87
N ILE A 125 7.06 5.81 11.17
CA ILE A 125 5.84 5.45 11.90
C ILE A 125 5.80 6.09 13.31
N ILE A 126 6.98 6.45 13.84
CA ILE A 126 7.12 7.06 15.17
C ILE A 126 6.72 8.54 15.14
N THR A 127 6.95 9.24 14.02
CA THR A 127 6.65 10.68 13.90
C THR A 127 5.27 10.98 13.31
N ILE A 128 4.43 9.96 13.15
CA ILE A 128 3.09 10.13 12.57
C ILE A 128 2.22 11.07 13.40
N SER A 129 1.55 12.02 12.74
CA SER A 129 0.64 12.95 13.38
C SER A 129 -0.74 12.34 13.63
N SER A 130 -1.49 12.91 14.58
CA SER A 130 -2.87 12.48 14.84
C SER A 130 -3.80 12.73 13.64
N GLU A 131 -3.49 13.70 12.78
CA GLU A 131 -4.25 13.94 11.55
C GLU A 131 -4.02 12.86 10.52
N GLN A 132 -2.76 12.42 10.36
CA GLN A 132 -2.41 11.32 9.48
C GLN A 132 -3.06 10.00 9.94
N VAL A 133 -3.07 9.73 11.25
CA VAL A 133 -3.76 8.55 11.81
C VAL A 133 -5.26 8.62 11.50
N ARG A 134 -5.90 9.77 11.69
CA ARG A 134 -7.32 9.95 11.32
C ARG A 134 -7.56 9.71 9.84
N ALA A 135 -6.71 10.22 8.96
CA ALA A 135 -6.81 10.00 7.52
C ALA A 135 -6.69 8.51 7.17
N LEU A 136 -5.79 7.76 7.83
CA LEU A 136 -5.66 6.31 7.65
C LEU A 136 -6.92 5.55 8.10
N PHE A 137 -7.58 5.94 9.18
CA PHE A 137 -8.84 5.32 9.58
C PHE A 137 -9.98 5.67 8.63
N ILE A 138 -10.03 6.89 8.10
CA ILE A 138 -11.03 7.29 7.10
C ILE A 138 -10.89 6.43 5.84
N ILE A 139 -9.67 6.29 5.30
CA ILE A 139 -9.46 5.45 4.12
C ILE A 139 -9.73 3.97 4.43
N ALA A 140 -9.40 3.49 5.62
CA ALA A 140 -9.72 2.13 6.04
C ALA A 140 -11.23 1.88 6.06
N ALA A 141 -12.01 2.82 6.59
CA ALA A 141 -13.47 2.75 6.59
C ALA A 141 -14.03 2.78 5.16
N ILE A 142 -13.51 3.67 4.30
CA ILE A 142 -13.92 3.74 2.89
C ILE A 142 -13.63 2.42 2.18
N VAL A 143 -12.43 1.87 2.29
CA VAL A 143 -12.06 0.60 1.64
C VAL A 143 -12.90 -0.55 2.16
N LEU A 144 -13.14 -0.63 3.48
CA LEU A 144 -14.02 -1.66 4.05
C LEU A 144 -15.44 -1.56 3.51
N VAL A 145 -16.03 -0.36 3.52
CA VAL A 145 -17.40 -0.15 3.02
C VAL A 145 -17.48 -0.49 1.53
N LEU A 146 -16.54 -0.02 0.73
CA LEU A 146 -16.49 -0.34 -0.70
C LEU A 146 -16.31 -1.84 -0.93
N THR A 147 -15.44 -2.50 -0.15
CA THR A 147 -15.24 -3.95 -0.24
C THR A 147 -16.53 -4.70 0.10
N LEU A 148 -17.22 -4.34 1.18
CA LEU A 148 -18.46 -5.00 1.59
C LEU A 148 -19.59 -4.80 0.57
N LEU A 149 -19.74 -3.60 0.02
CA LEU A 149 -20.78 -3.27 -0.96
C LEU A 149 -20.50 -3.87 -2.35
N PHE A 150 -19.24 -3.85 -2.78
CA PHE A 150 -18.84 -4.21 -4.14
C PHE A 150 -18.04 -5.52 -4.22
N ILE A 151 -18.03 -6.35 -3.16
CA ILE A 151 -17.26 -7.60 -3.14
C ILE A 151 -17.61 -8.53 -4.32
N ARG A 152 -18.91 -8.69 -4.64
CA ARG A 152 -19.37 -9.54 -5.74
C ARG A 152 -19.01 -8.98 -7.12
N PRO A 153 -19.35 -7.70 -7.45
CA PRO A 153 -18.94 -7.10 -8.71
C PRO A 153 -17.41 -7.06 -8.88
N MET A 154 -16.66 -6.74 -7.83
CA MET A 154 -15.20 -6.72 -7.87
C MET A 154 -14.59 -8.12 -8.03
N TYR A 155 -15.19 -9.13 -7.43
CA TYR A 155 -14.78 -10.52 -7.62
C TYR A 155 -14.96 -10.92 -9.08
N LEU A 156 -16.14 -10.67 -9.67
CA LEU A 156 -16.41 -10.97 -11.07
C LEU A 156 -15.45 -10.22 -11.99
N LEU A 157 -15.31 -8.91 -11.80
CA LEU A 157 -14.35 -8.08 -12.56
C LEU A 157 -12.90 -8.60 -12.50
N THR A 158 -12.52 -9.21 -11.38
CA THR A 158 -11.15 -9.67 -11.13
C THR A 158 -10.85 -10.98 -11.85
N PHE A 159 -11.81 -11.91 -11.87
CA PHE A 159 -11.61 -13.24 -12.45
C PHE A 159 -12.07 -13.35 -13.90
N ASP A 160 -13.07 -12.59 -14.31
CA ASP A 160 -13.62 -12.62 -15.66
C ASP A 160 -14.17 -11.23 -16.04
N GLU A 161 -13.31 -10.40 -16.63
CA GLU A 161 -13.65 -9.05 -17.07
C GLU A 161 -14.67 -9.06 -18.22
N ASP A 162 -14.62 -10.08 -19.08
CA ASP A 162 -15.52 -10.20 -20.22
C ASP A 162 -16.94 -10.56 -19.75
N THR A 163 -17.08 -11.51 -18.83
CA THR A 163 -18.38 -11.85 -18.20
C THR A 163 -18.93 -10.66 -17.41
N ALA A 164 -18.08 -9.93 -16.66
CA ALA A 164 -18.51 -8.72 -15.96
C ALA A 164 -19.08 -7.66 -16.93
N HIS A 165 -18.51 -7.55 -18.12
CA HIS A 165 -19.00 -6.63 -19.15
C HIS A 165 -20.34 -7.06 -19.73
N VAL A 166 -20.52 -8.36 -19.99
CA VAL A 166 -21.79 -8.94 -20.48
C VAL A 166 -22.93 -8.79 -19.47
N ASP A 167 -22.62 -8.92 -18.17
CA ASP A 167 -23.56 -8.69 -17.06
C ASP A 167 -23.92 -7.21 -16.86
N GLY A 168 -23.41 -6.31 -17.70
CA GLY A 168 -23.75 -4.89 -17.67
C GLY A 168 -23.02 -4.09 -16.57
N LEU A 169 -21.98 -4.64 -15.95
CA LEU A 169 -21.19 -3.91 -14.97
C LEU A 169 -20.35 -2.82 -15.65
N PRO A 170 -20.24 -1.62 -15.05
CA PRO A 170 -19.42 -0.53 -15.59
C PRO A 170 -17.92 -0.78 -15.31
N VAL A 171 -17.36 -1.81 -15.98
CA VAL A 171 -16.00 -2.35 -15.77
C VAL A 171 -14.93 -1.25 -15.72
N ARG A 172 -14.96 -0.32 -16.70
CA ARG A 172 -13.97 0.77 -16.76
C ARG A 172 -14.07 1.70 -15.55
N LEU A 173 -15.30 2.07 -15.14
CA LEU A 173 -15.50 2.95 -13.99
C LEU A 173 -15.07 2.27 -12.69
N MET A 174 -15.42 1.00 -12.52
CA MET A 174 -15.03 0.23 -11.33
C MET A 174 -13.51 0.07 -11.24
N SER A 175 -12.85 -0.23 -12.35
CA SER A 175 -11.39 -0.31 -12.41
C SER A 175 -10.73 1.03 -12.10
N LEU A 176 -11.24 2.11 -12.68
CA LEU A 176 -10.77 3.47 -12.44
C LEU A 176 -10.89 3.87 -10.96
N LEU A 177 -12.08 3.65 -10.37
CA LEU A 177 -12.33 3.95 -8.96
C LEU A 177 -11.44 3.12 -8.04
N PHE A 178 -11.24 1.84 -8.35
CA PHE A 178 -10.32 0.99 -7.59
C PHE A 178 -8.89 1.53 -7.63
N ASN A 179 -8.40 1.94 -8.80
CA ASN A 179 -7.05 2.48 -8.95
C ASN A 179 -6.89 3.83 -8.23
N ILE A 180 -7.91 4.70 -8.27
CA ILE A 180 -7.90 5.97 -7.53
C ILE A 180 -7.87 5.72 -6.02
N VAL A 181 -8.74 4.85 -5.51
CA VAL A 181 -8.79 4.51 -4.07
C VAL A 181 -7.45 3.90 -3.63
N THR A 182 -6.89 3.01 -4.43
CA THR A 182 -5.57 2.41 -4.17
C THR A 182 -4.48 3.48 -4.14
N GLY A 183 -4.48 4.41 -5.09
CA GLY A 183 -3.52 5.52 -5.14
C GLY A 183 -3.62 6.43 -3.92
N ILE A 184 -4.84 6.81 -3.52
CA ILE A 184 -5.07 7.61 -2.31
C ILE A 184 -4.58 6.86 -1.06
N ALA A 185 -4.90 5.57 -0.95
CA ALA A 185 -4.46 4.72 0.16
C ALA A 185 -2.92 4.68 0.25
N ILE A 186 -2.23 4.48 -0.87
CA ILE A 186 -0.77 4.49 -0.96
C ILE A 186 -0.22 5.85 -0.52
N ALA A 187 -0.72 6.96 -1.07
CA ALA A 187 -0.27 8.32 -0.74
C ALA A 187 -0.40 8.63 0.76
N LEU A 188 -1.47 8.16 1.41
CA LEU A 188 -1.69 8.35 2.85
C LEU A 188 -0.81 7.44 3.72
N MET A 189 -0.38 6.27 3.21
CA MET A 189 0.50 5.35 3.94
C MET A 189 1.96 5.81 3.95
N ILE A 190 2.42 6.51 2.91
CA ILE A 190 3.84 6.83 2.72
C ILE A 190 4.49 7.57 3.89
N PRO A 191 3.90 8.62 4.49
CA PRO A 191 4.51 9.29 5.63
C PRO A 191 4.75 8.35 6.82
N ALA A 192 3.88 7.34 7.00
CA ALA A 192 3.99 6.37 8.08
C ALA A 192 4.93 5.21 7.73
N ALA A 193 4.71 4.57 6.59
CA ALA A 193 5.36 3.33 6.20
C ALA A 193 6.62 3.54 5.35
N GLY A 194 6.70 4.64 4.61
CA GLY A 194 7.72 4.86 3.58
C GLY A 194 7.41 4.10 2.30
N THR A 195 7.98 4.57 1.18
CA THR A 195 7.71 3.98 -0.14
C THR A 195 8.16 2.53 -0.24
N LEU A 196 9.27 2.17 0.42
CA LEU A 196 9.82 0.81 0.39
C LEU A 196 8.92 -0.22 1.09
N LEU A 197 8.23 0.18 2.16
CA LEU A 197 7.41 -0.73 2.94
C LEU A 197 5.98 -0.84 2.39
N VAL A 198 5.46 0.20 1.71
CA VAL A 198 4.07 0.22 1.23
C VAL A 198 3.75 -0.97 0.34
N SER A 199 4.56 -1.27 -0.66
CA SER A 199 4.37 -2.42 -1.55
C SER A 199 4.39 -3.74 -0.78
N THR A 200 5.32 -3.87 0.16
CA THR A 200 5.47 -5.05 1.02
C THR A 200 4.22 -5.31 1.86
N ILE A 201 3.70 -4.27 2.55
CA ILE A 201 2.51 -4.38 3.40
C ILE A 201 1.25 -4.71 2.59
N MET A 202 1.17 -4.24 1.36
CA MET A 202 0.05 -4.55 0.49
C MET A 202 0.12 -5.98 -0.05
N ILE A 203 1.27 -6.39 -0.54
CA ILE A 203 1.41 -7.62 -1.33
C ILE A 203 1.67 -8.85 -0.46
N LEU A 204 2.63 -8.81 0.48
CA LEU A 204 3.04 -10.02 1.22
C LEU A 204 1.94 -10.58 2.13
N PRO A 205 1.22 -9.80 2.95
CA PRO A 205 0.14 -10.37 3.76
C PRO A 205 -0.97 -11.00 2.92
N ALA A 206 -1.31 -10.37 1.78
CA ALA A 206 -2.28 -10.91 0.84
C ALA A 206 -1.78 -12.22 0.19
N ALA A 207 -0.53 -12.26 -0.26
CA ALA A 207 0.09 -13.45 -0.84
C ALA A 207 0.17 -14.61 0.16
N ILE A 208 0.50 -14.34 1.42
CA ILE A 208 0.51 -15.35 2.49
C ILE A 208 -0.93 -15.82 2.76
N GLY A 209 -1.88 -14.89 2.85
CA GLY A 209 -3.29 -15.19 3.01
C GLY A 209 -3.83 -16.10 1.91
N MET A 210 -3.40 -15.91 0.65
CA MET A 210 -3.77 -16.76 -0.49
C MET A 210 -3.21 -18.19 -0.38
N LYS A 211 -2.09 -18.39 0.30
CA LYS A 211 -1.52 -19.73 0.54
C LYS A 211 -2.29 -20.52 1.62
N ILE A 212 -2.80 -19.83 2.62
CA ILE A 212 -3.48 -20.43 3.78
C ILE A 212 -4.99 -20.50 3.57
N GLY A 213 -5.57 -19.46 2.98
CA GLY A 213 -7.02 -19.33 2.83
C GLY A 213 -7.60 -20.21 1.73
N GLN A 214 -8.68 -20.92 2.04
CA GLN A 214 -9.37 -21.79 1.08
C GLN A 214 -10.49 -21.08 0.32
N THR A 215 -10.99 -19.96 0.83
CA THR A 215 -12.05 -19.16 0.22
C THR A 215 -11.64 -17.69 0.16
N PHE A 216 -12.22 -16.92 -0.75
CA PHE A 216 -11.92 -15.50 -0.90
C PHE A 216 -12.05 -14.71 0.42
N LYS A 217 -13.10 -14.99 1.20
CA LYS A 217 -13.31 -14.36 2.51
C LYS A 217 -12.25 -14.79 3.53
N SER A 218 -11.88 -16.08 3.52
CA SER A 218 -10.82 -16.60 4.40
C SER A 218 -9.48 -15.97 4.06
N VAL A 219 -9.17 -15.78 2.77
CA VAL A 219 -7.95 -15.09 2.33
C VAL A 219 -7.88 -13.67 2.89
N ILE A 220 -8.96 -12.89 2.79
CA ILE A 220 -9.02 -11.54 3.35
C ILE A 220 -8.79 -11.56 4.85
N PHE A 221 -9.45 -12.46 5.59
CA PHE A 221 -9.31 -12.57 7.02
C PHE A 221 -7.86 -12.90 7.43
N TRP A 222 -7.24 -13.90 6.80
CA TRP A 222 -5.85 -14.24 7.04
C TRP A 222 -4.89 -13.12 6.67
N ALA A 223 -5.11 -12.45 5.55
CA ALA A 223 -4.27 -11.35 5.10
C ALA A 223 -4.27 -10.18 6.10
N ILE A 224 -5.45 -9.80 6.63
CA ILE A 224 -5.57 -8.77 7.67
C ILE A 224 -4.87 -9.21 8.95
N GLY A 225 -5.10 -10.44 9.43
CA GLY A 225 -4.47 -10.97 10.64
C GLY A 225 -2.94 -11.02 10.54
N ILE A 226 -2.42 -11.51 9.42
CA ILE A 226 -0.97 -11.56 9.14
C ILE A 226 -0.40 -10.16 9.04
N GLY A 227 -1.10 -9.24 8.36
CA GLY A 227 -0.72 -7.84 8.28
C GLY A 227 -0.57 -7.21 9.65
N LEU A 228 -1.58 -7.40 10.52
CA LEU A 228 -1.57 -6.88 11.89
C LEU A 228 -0.41 -7.45 12.73
N VAL A 229 -0.27 -8.77 12.74
CA VAL A 229 0.77 -9.46 13.52
C VAL A 229 2.16 -9.09 13.03
N GLY A 230 2.39 -9.11 11.71
CA GLY A 230 3.68 -8.78 11.11
C GLY A 230 4.11 -7.34 11.36
N MET A 231 3.19 -6.38 11.21
CA MET A 231 3.49 -4.98 11.46
C MET A 231 3.70 -4.68 12.95
N LEU A 232 2.86 -5.20 13.83
CA LEU A 232 3.02 -5.00 15.28
C LEU A 232 4.34 -5.62 15.77
N SER A 233 4.61 -6.88 15.42
CA SER A 233 5.87 -7.53 15.79
C SER A 233 7.08 -6.75 15.24
N GLY A 234 6.99 -6.24 14.02
CA GLY A 234 8.03 -5.46 13.39
C GLY A 234 8.33 -4.14 14.11
N ILE A 235 7.30 -3.41 14.57
CA ILE A 235 7.52 -2.19 15.35
C ILE A 235 8.19 -2.51 16.68
N PHE A 236 7.74 -3.54 17.40
CA PHE A 236 8.34 -3.90 18.67
C PHE A 236 9.80 -4.37 18.51
N ILE A 237 10.08 -5.22 17.52
CA ILE A 237 11.46 -5.68 17.25
C ILE A 237 12.35 -4.51 16.82
N SER A 238 11.87 -3.65 15.91
CA SER A 238 12.59 -2.44 15.48
C SER A 238 12.97 -1.54 16.65
N TYR A 239 12.06 -1.36 17.60
CA TYR A 239 12.32 -0.55 18.79
C TYR A 239 13.41 -1.14 19.67
N TYR A 240 13.38 -2.47 19.91
CA TYR A 240 14.40 -3.13 20.76
C TYR A 240 15.76 -3.26 20.10
N TRP A 241 15.80 -3.40 18.77
CA TRP A 241 17.04 -3.59 18.02
C TRP A 241 17.59 -2.27 17.44
N GLU A 242 16.92 -1.15 17.71
CA GLU A 242 17.27 0.17 17.17
C GLU A 242 17.46 0.17 15.65
N THR A 243 16.61 -0.59 14.95
CA THR A 243 16.66 -0.76 13.49
C THR A 243 15.54 0.04 12.80
N PRO A 244 15.69 0.40 11.51
CA PRO A 244 14.61 1.04 10.76
C PRO A 244 13.35 0.16 10.72
N ALA A 245 12.21 0.69 11.16
CA ALA A 245 10.95 -0.07 11.27
C ALA A 245 10.50 -0.66 9.93
N SER A 246 10.64 0.09 8.84
CA SER A 246 10.28 -0.36 7.50
C SER A 246 11.07 -1.60 7.05
N ALA A 247 12.38 -1.61 7.27
CA ALA A 247 13.23 -2.74 6.92
C ALA A 247 12.93 -3.97 7.78
N THR A 248 12.74 -3.76 9.09
CA THR A 248 12.43 -4.85 10.04
C THR A 248 11.09 -5.50 9.71
N ILE A 249 10.04 -4.72 9.46
CA ILE A 249 8.72 -5.23 9.07
C ILE A 249 8.81 -6.02 7.76
N THR A 250 9.55 -5.49 6.77
CA THR A 250 9.76 -6.17 5.48
C THR A 250 10.38 -7.55 5.67
N LEU A 251 11.44 -7.65 6.46
CA LEU A 251 12.11 -8.93 6.73
C LEU A 251 11.20 -9.92 7.46
N ILE A 252 10.36 -9.45 8.38
CA ILE A 252 9.38 -10.28 9.07
C ILE A 252 8.35 -10.86 8.09
N PHE A 253 7.81 -10.04 7.19
CA PHE A 253 6.88 -10.55 6.18
C PHE A 253 7.53 -11.53 5.22
N ILE A 254 8.80 -11.30 4.82
CA ILE A 254 9.56 -12.26 4.00
C ILE A 254 9.76 -13.57 4.78
N ALA A 255 10.10 -13.51 6.05
CA ALA A 255 10.24 -14.70 6.90
C ALA A 255 8.91 -15.45 7.03
N PHE A 256 7.79 -14.75 7.26
CA PHE A 256 6.45 -15.36 7.30
C PHE A 256 6.09 -16.03 5.97
N PHE A 257 6.34 -15.35 4.85
CA PHE A 257 6.11 -15.91 3.53
C PHE A 257 6.94 -17.18 3.29
N GLY A 258 8.22 -17.15 3.66
CA GLY A 258 9.12 -18.31 3.56
C GLY A 258 8.65 -19.50 4.40
N LEU A 259 8.31 -19.24 5.68
CA LEU A 259 7.77 -20.26 6.58
C LEU A 259 6.49 -20.89 6.02
N VAL A 260 5.52 -20.08 5.64
CA VAL A 260 4.25 -20.59 5.09
C VAL A 260 4.52 -21.36 3.78
N SER A 261 5.44 -20.91 2.94
CA SER A 261 5.77 -21.61 1.68
C SER A 261 6.40 -22.99 1.90
N ILE A 262 7.20 -23.15 2.95
CA ILE A 262 7.82 -24.43 3.33
C ILE A 262 6.75 -25.39 3.89
N PHE A 263 5.82 -24.88 4.70
CA PHE A 263 4.79 -25.70 5.35
C PHE A 263 3.49 -25.85 4.53
N GLU A 264 3.32 -25.12 3.44
CA GLU A 264 2.15 -25.21 2.56
C GLU A 264 1.81 -26.65 2.09
N PRO A 265 2.80 -27.50 1.69
CA PRO A 265 2.49 -28.89 1.30
C PRO A 265 1.89 -29.70 2.44
N LEU A 266 2.26 -29.41 3.69
CA LEU A 266 1.72 -30.09 4.88
C LEU A 266 0.32 -29.60 5.24
N LEU A 267 0.02 -28.33 4.98
CA LEU A 267 -1.29 -27.71 5.27
C LEU A 267 -2.38 -28.11 4.24
N LYS A 268 -1.98 -28.56 3.04
CA LYS A 268 -2.89 -28.97 1.95
C LYS A 268 -3.00 -30.47 1.81
N ALA A 269 -2.30 -31.26 2.63
CA ALA A 269 -2.33 -32.73 2.61
C ALA A 269 -3.48 -33.31 3.45
N GLU A 270 -4.28 -32.49 4.12
CA GLU A 270 -5.54 -32.84 4.76
C GLU A 270 -6.74 -32.30 3.93
#